data_55cd40b5565c39e8f5cba0b1cab9f9bf
#
_entry.id   55cd40b5565c39e8f5cba0b1cab9f9bf
#
_cell.length_a   1.000
_cell.length_b   1.000
_cell.length_c   1.000
_cell.angle_alpha   90.00
_cell.angle_beta   90.00
_cell.angle_gamma   90.00
#
_symmetry.space_group_name_H-M   'P 1'
#
loop_
_entity.id
_entity.type
_entity.pdbx_description
1 polymer ?
#
loop_
_entity_poly.entity_id
_entity_poly.type
_entity_poly.pdbx_seq_one_letter_code
_entity_poly.pdbx_strand_id
1 'polypeptide(L)'
;VKKSNPFKASHFMTKYDFGKEVIGGHGPEGGPPIQLPDGIVNYYKERCDPYPEEMGGDDAMIFDDYLWNNLEDNTKIEGCFQKIGYIKDRRDDIIEWLKPDLTITDLSKDDICVIQFRGGDYLTGSAWCPPEYYYNAAKIMQGINPNMRFAVVTDDPVNAQKFIPWATVVGSAVMEEKDTLQGSIGWYKYPGGPIGVDYSILNNAKYAIISASTFSFWPCWTNTQFKTIIAPKYWTDFKISNGWWRGDDNIVDEWLYVDMAGNPMMGFDCRIEYNNYRSKNSFYTSLK
;
A
#
# COMPACT_ATOMS: atom_id res chain seq x y z
N VAL A 1 9.27 22.23 21.45
CA VAL A 1 9.04 21.49 20.20
C VAL A 1 8.92 20.02 20.60
N LYS A 2 7.69 19.44 20.59
CA LYS A 2 7.54 17.99 20.76
C LYS A 2 8.11 17.35 19.49
N LYS A 3 9.14 16.52 19.67
CA LYS A 3 9.66 15.68 18.58
C LYS A 3 8.49 14.87 18.03
N SER A 4 8.16 15.11 16.77
CA SER A 4 7.26 14.23 16.01
C SER A 4 7.84 12.82 16.03
N ASN A 5 6.97 11.80 15.99
CA ASN A 5 7.43 10.43 15.80
C ASN A 5 8.35 10.39 14.57
N PRO A 6 9.53 9.77 14.67
CA PRO A 6 10.43 9.69 13.53
C PRO A 6 9.69 9.04 12.36
N PHE A 7 9.88 9.62 11.18
CA PHE A 7 9.32 9.05 9.94
C PHE A 7 9.83 7.63 9.77
N LYS A 8 8.90 6.66 9.86
CA LYS A 8 9.25 5.23 9.90
C LYS A 8 9.99 4.75 8.65
N ALA A 9 9.81 5.45 7.52
CA ALA A 9 10.48 5.13 6.27
C ALA A 9 11.93 5.67 6.17
N SER A 10 12.38 6.52 7.08
CA SER A 10 13.74 7.08 7.07
C SER A 10 14.86 6.04 7.12
N HIS A 11 14.53 4.82 7.55
CA HIS A 11 15.48 3.72 7.64
C HIS A 11 15.76 2.98 6.33
N PHE A 12 14.89 3.13 5.32
CA PHE A 12 15.06 2.48 4.02
C PHE A 12 14.97 3.43 2.82
N MET A 13 14.70 4.72 3.08
CA MET A 13 14.74 5.77 2.06
C MET A 13 16.01 6.64 2.23
N THR A 14 17.13 6.00 2.51
CA THR A 14 18.38 6.69 2.86
C THR A 14 19.00 7.50 1.73
N LYS A 15 18.60 7.24 0.49
CA LYS A 15 19.10 7.94 -0.69
C LYS A 15 18.39 9.26 -0.97
N TYR A 16 17.28 9.53 -0.28
CA TYR A 16 16.51 10.75 -0.46
C TYR A 16 16.69 11.66 0.75
N ASP A 17 17.19 12.86 0.51
CA ASP A 17 17.27 13.90 1.53
C ASP A 17 15.93 14.62 1.62
N PHE A 18 15.12 14.24 2.61
CA PHE A 18 13.87 14.92 2.91
C PHE A 18 14.05 16.28 3.60
N GLY A 19 15.30 16.77 3.68
CA GLY A 19 15.64 17.95 4.49
C GLY A 19 15.68 17.63 6.00
N LYS A 20 16.20 18.60 6.75
CA LYS A 20 16.41 18.42 8.20
C LYS A 20 15.13 18.43 9.02
N GLU A 21 14.00 18.83 8.46
CA GLU A 21 12.72 18.94 9.15
C GLU A 21 11.60 18.35 8.30
N VAL A 22 11.31 17.07 8.50
CA VAL A 22 10.02 16.52 8.08
C VAL A 22 8.98 17.04 9.07
N ILE A 23 8.25 18.06 8.68
CA ILE A 23 7.07 18.52 9.41
C ILE A 23 5.95 17.57 9.05
N GLY A 24 5.98 16.40 9.62
CA GLY A 24 4.97 15.39 9.44
C GLY A 24 4.37 15.03 10.78
N GLY A 25 3.12 14.96 10.83
CA GLY A 25 2.40 14.34 11.91
C GLY A 25 1.03 14.92 12.03
N HIS A 26 0.04 14.13 11.69
CA HIS A 26 -1.21 14.25 12.39
C HIS A 26 -0.86 14.05 13.86
N GLY A 27 -0.86 15.13 14.64
CA GLY A 27 -0.98 15.00 16.07
C GLY A 27 -2.26 14.20 16.37
N PRO A 28 -2.36 13.58 17.54
CA PRO A 28 -3.63 13.00 17.98
C PRO A 28 -4.71 14.08 17.81
N GLU A 29 -5.91 13.66 17.46
CA GLU A 29 -7.07 14.52 17.26
C GLU A 29 -7.10 15.64 18.31
N GLY A 30 -7.06 16.90 17.86
CA GLY A 30 -7.04 18.08 18.73
C GLY A 30 -5.66 18.67 19.08
N GLY A 31 -4.59 18.24 18.42
CA GLY A 31 -3.29 18.93 18.54
C GLY A 31 -3.36 20.38 18.02
N PRO A 32 -2.54 21.31 18.57
CA PRO A 32 -2.50 22.68 18.06
C PRO A 32 -2.12 22.67 16.57
N PRO A 33 -2.63 23.63 15.78
CA PRO A 33 -2.30 23.75 14.37
C PRO A 33 -0.78 23.80 14.21
N ILE A 34 -0.27 23.01 13.26
CA ILE A 34 1.16 23.00 12.93
C ILE A 34 1.50 24.42 12.41
N GLN A 35 2.43 25.08 13.07
CA GLN A 35 2.97 26.32 12.52
C GLN A 35 3.71 26.01 11.23
N LEU A 36 3.33 26.71 10.16
CA LEU A 36 4.05 26.60 8.90
C LEU A 36 5.44 27.19 9.05
N PRO A 37 6.47 26.59 8.44
CA PRO A 37 7.79 27.21 8.35
C PRO A 37 7.71 28.60 7.72
N ASP A 38 8.60 29.51 8.15
CA ASP A 38 8.75 30.81 7.52
C ASP A 38 9.02 30.66 6.02
N GLY A 39 8.30 31.44 5.20
CA GLY A 39 8.43 31.43 3.76
C GLY A 39 7.44 30.56 3.00
N ILE A 40 6.58 29.79 3.67
CA ILE A 40 5.44 29.14 2.99
C ILE A 40 4.37 30.19 2.75
N VAL A 41 4.07 30.41 1.47
CA VAL A 41 3.10 31.44 1.04
C VAL A 41 1.88 30.84 0.34
N ASN A 42 1.98 29.58 -0.11
CA ASN A 42 0.94 28.89 -0.85
C ASN A 42 0.44 27.66 -0.08
N TYR A 43 -0.80 27.29 -0.30
CA TYR A 43 -1.43 26.11 0.32
C TYR A 43 -2.22 25.33 -0.71
N TYR A 44 -1.93 24.05 -0.82
CA TYR A 44 -2.69 23.11 -1.64
C TYR A 44 -3.27 22.03 -0.74
N LYS A 45 -4.58 21.86 -0.77
CA LYS A 45 -5.28 20.76 -0.12
C LYS A 45 -5.81 19.82 -1.18
N GLU A 46 -5.49 18.53 -1.04
CA GLU A 46 -6.03 17.49 -1.90
C GLU A 46 -7.56 17.56 -1.87
N ARG A 47 -8.15 17.59 -3.05
CA ARG A 47 -9.59 17.68 -3.19
C ARG A 47 -10.24 16.34 -2.86
N CYS A 48 -11.24 16.38 -2.01
CA CYS A 48 -12.09 15.25 -1.70
C CYS A 48 -13.52 15.59 -2.11
N ASP A 49 -14.14 14.70 -2.89
CA ASP A 49 -15.57 14.80 -3.19
C ASP A 49 -16.34 13.77 -2.37
N PRO A 50 -17.47 14.12 -1.76
CA PRO A 50 -18.23 13.23 -0.92
C PRO A 50 -18.77 12.05 -1.74
N TYR A 51 -18.65 10.84 -1.20
CA TYR A 51 -19.32 9.67 -1.74
C TYR A 51 -20.79 9.67 -1.32
N PRO A 52 -21.69 9.14 -2.17
CA PRO A 52 -23.06 8.85 -1.74
C PRO A 52 -23.07 7.97 -0.49
N GLU A 53 -24.04 8.19 0.40
CA GLU A 53 -24.18 7.39 1.64
C GLU A 53 -24.30 5.88 1.34
N GLU A 54 -24.93 5.51 0.22
CA GLU A 54 -25.05 4.12 -0.24
C GLU A 54 -23.70 3.46 -0.51
N MET A 55 -22.65 4.26 -0.72
CA MET A 55 -21.27 3.82 -1.01
C MET A 55 -20.36 3.93 0.21
N GLY A 56 -20.92 4.18 1.40
CA GLY A 56 -20.16 4.25 2.64
C GLY A 56 -19.89 5.66 3.17
N GLY A 57 -20.33 6.71 2.46
CA GLY A 57 -20.32 8.09 2.97
C GLY A 57 -18.96 8.76 3.14
N ASP A 58 -17.86 8.05 2.90
CA ASP A 58 -16.52 8.61 3.00
C ASP A 58 -16.15 9.45 1.78
N ASP A 59 -15.24 10.40 1.96
CA ASP A 59 -14.77 11.27 0.87
C ASP A 59 -13.87 10.51 -0.12
N ALA A 60 -14.11 10.71 -1.41
CA ALA A 60 -13.20 10.26 -2.46
C ALA A 60 -12.17 11.34 -2.77
N MET A 61 -10.91 10.98 -2.71
CA MET A 61 -9.84 11.84 -3.18
C MET A 61 -9.86 11.93 -4.70
N ILE A 62 -9.66 13.15 -5.21
CA ILE A 62 -9.63 13.42 -6.65
C ILE A 62 -8.26 13.96 -7.01
N PHE A 63 -7.63 13.32 -7.97
CA PHE A 63 -6.44 13.86 -8.59
C PHE A 63 -6.81 15.03 -9.50
N ASP A 64 -6.29 16.22 -9.18
CA ASP A 64 -6.40 17.41 -10.00
C ASP A 64 -5.08 17.63 -10.75
N ASP A 65 -5.05 17.19 -12.00
CA ASP A 65 -3.87 17.23 -12.86
C ASP A 65 -3.39 18.67 -13.10
N TYR A 66 -4.33 19.59 -13.31
CA TYR A 66 -3.99 20.99 -13.54
C TYR A 66 -3.32 21.63 -12.32
N LEU A 67 -3.93 21.49 -11.15
CA LEU A 67 -3.39 22.05 -9.92
C LEU A 67 -2.05 21.39 -9.55
N TRP A 68 -1.96 20.07 -9.69
CA TRP A 68 -0.73 19.34 -9.37
C TRP A 68 0.45 19.76 -10.23
N ASN A 69 0.24 19.92 -11.54
CA ASN A 69 1.29 20.32 -12.47
C ASN A 69 1.64 21.83 -12.42
N ASN A 70 0.84 22.63 -11.75
CA ASN A 70 1.04 24.07 -11.59
C ASN A 70 1.28 24.47 -10.13
N LEU A 71 1.69 23.54 -9.26
CA LEU A 71 2.09 23.88 -7.90
C LEU A 71 3.31 24.81 -7.93
N GLU A 72 3.17 25.92 -7.20
CA GLU A 72 4.25 26.90 -7.05
C GLU A 72 5.22 26.46 -5.93
N ASP A 73 6.45 26.97 -5.98
CA ASP A 73 7.41 26.82 -4.89
C ASP A 73 6.85 27.38 -3.59
N ASN A 74 7.34 26.86 -2.46
CA ASN A 74 6.87 27.24 -1.12
C ASN A 74 5.38 26.97 -0.88
N THR A 75 4.85 25.92 -1.47
CA THR A 75 3.48 25.44 -1.24
C THR A 75 3.47 24.37 -0.15
N LYS A 76 2.63 24.57 0.90
CA LYS A 76 2.24 23.48 1.78
C LYS A 76 1.21 22.62 1.06
N ILE A 77 1.46 21.31 0.99
CA ILE A 77 0.50 20.34 0.51
C ILE A 77 -0.12 19.56 1.68
N GLU A 78 -1.43 19.35 1.65
CA GLU A 78 -2.18 18.58 2.65
C GLU A 78 -3.12 17.60 1.97
N GLY A 79 -2.99 16.32 2.32
CA GLY A 79 -3.79 15.23 1.75
C GLY A 79 -3.15 13.88 1.99
N CYS A 80 -3.77 12.83 1.47
CA CYS A 80 -3.23 11.47 1.50
C CYS A 80 -2.40 11.13 0.25
N PHE A 81 -2.65 11.81 -0.86
CA PHE A 81 -1.93 11.68 -2.13
C PHE A 81 -1.79 10.23 -2.62
N GLN A 82 -2.85 9.44 -2.44
CA GLN A 82 -2.85 8.01 -2.77
C GLN A 82 -3.32 7.71 -4.20
N LYS A 83 -3.45 8.73 -5.05
CA LYS A 83 -3.82 8.54 -6.46
C LYS A 83 -2.62 8.20 -7.31
N ILE A 84 -2.79 7.22 -8.19
CA ILE A 84 -1.75 6.84 -9.16
C ILE A 84 -1.33 8.03 -10.05
N GLY A 85 -2.24 8.98 -10.27
CA GLY A 85 -1.97 10.20 -11.02
C GLY A 85 -0.81 11.04 -10.50
N TYR A 86 -0.59 11.07 -9.17
CA TYR A 86 0.52 11.81 -8.56
C TYR A 86 1.88 11.19 -8.80
N ILE A 87 1.95 9.91 -9.11
CA ILE A 87 3.19 9.13 -9.03
C ILE A 87 3.56 8.41 -10.33
N LYS A 88 2.60 8.16 -11.24
CA LYS A 88 2.81 7.32 -12.43
C LYS A 88 3.96 7.82 -13.31
N ASP A 89 4.04 9.14 -13.52
CA ASP A 89 5.03 9.76 -14.40
C ASP A 89 6.43 9.86 -13.79
N ARG A 90 6.54 9.53 -12.48
CA ARG A 90 7.79 9.53 -11.72
C ARG A 90 8.15 8.13 -11.21
N ARG A 91 7.58 7.09 -11.84
CA ARG A 91 7.77 5.71 -11.35
C ARG A 91 9.23 5.30 -11.27
N ASP A 92 10.03 5.63 -12.26
CA ASP A 92 11.46 5.26 -12.29
C ASP A 92 12.24 5.96 -11.17
N ASP A 93 11.97 7.24 -10.92
CA ASP A 93 12.56 7.95 -9.80
C ASP A 93 12.15 7.33 -8.46
N ILE A 94 10.86 7.00 -8.32
CA ILE A 94 10.31 6.42 -7.09
C ILE A 94 10.90 5.01 -6.86
N ILE A 95 11.09 4.21 -7.89
CA ILE A 95 11.78 2.92 -7.79
C ILE A 95 13.17 3.12 -7.19
N GLU A 96 13.93 4.09 -7.67
CA GLU A 96 15.27 4.35 -7.14
C GLU A 96 15.23 4.90 -5.71
N TRP A 97 14.27 5.79 -5.39
CA TRP A 97 14.13 6.34 -4.04
C TRP A 97 13.70 5.31 -3.00
N LEU A 98 12.79 4.40 -3.37
CA LEU A 98 12.23 3.39 -2.48
C LEU A 98 12.97 2.06 -2.56
N LYS A 99 14.07 1.99 -3.30
CA LYS A 99 14.89 0.79 -3.40
C LYS A 99 15.42 0.39 -2.02
N PRO A 100 15.10 -0.81 -1.54
CA PRO A 100 15.57 -1.26 -0.23
C PRO A 100 17.10 -1.39 -0.20
N ASP A 101 17.72 -0.99 0.92
CA ASP A 101 19.16 -1.22 1.14
C ASP A 101 19.47 -2.70 1.36
N LEU A 102 18.48 -3.46 1.80
CA LEU A 102 18.58 -4.89 2.03
C LEU A 102 17.96 -5.65 0.85
N THR A 103 18.72 -6.56 0.26
CA THR A 103 18.23 -7.46 -0.79
C THR A 103 18.03 -8.86 -0.21
N ILE A 104 16.78 -9.32 -0.15
CA ILE A 104 16.42 -10.66 0.31
C ILE A 104 15.95 -11.47 -0.90
N THR A 105 16.80 -12.37 -1.37
CA THR A 105 16.55 -13.18 -2.57
C THR A 105 16.09 -14.60 -2.30
N ASP A 106 16.18 -15.08 -1.06
CA ASP A 106 15.84 -16.47 -0.72
C ASP A 106 14.37 -16.82 -1.01
N LEU A 107 13.50 -15.81 -0.97
CA LEU A 107 12.07 -15.92 -1.29
C LEU A 107 11.73 -15.48 -2.73
N SER A 108 12.73 -15.06 -3.53
CA SER A 108 12.55 -14.64 -4.93
C SER A 108 12.73 -15.82 -5.90
N LYS A 109 12.07 -16.95 -5.61
CA LYS A 109 12.14 -18.18 -6.41
C LYS A 109 10.86 -18.37 -7.22
N ASP A 110 10.93 -19.16 -8.29
CA ASP A 110 9.79 -19.40 -9.17
C ASP A 110 8.73 -20.33 -8.56
N ASP A 111 9.03 -20.96 -7.45
CA ASP A 111 8.12 -21.82 -6.69
C ASP A 111 7.68 -21.21 -5.35
N ILE A 112 7.96 -19.92 -5.13
CA ILE A 112 7.56 -19.22 -3.89
C ILE A 112 6.66 -18.02 -4.23
N CYS A 113 5.50 -17.97 -3.59
CA CYS A 113 4.62 -16.82 -3.56
C CYS A 113 4.63 -16.19 -2.17
N VAL A 114 4.91 -14.90 -2.10
CA VAL A 114 4.88 -14.15 -0.85
C VAL A 114 3.48 -13.59 -0.63
N ILE A 115 2.90 -13.89 0.52
CA ILE A 115 1.62 -13.35 0.96
C ILE A 115 1.89 -12.21 1.93
N GLN A 116 1.31 -11.05 1.70
CA GLN A 116 1.22 -10.01 2.72
C GLN A 116 -0.15 -10.09 3.39
N PHE A 117 -0.13 -10.49 4.66
CA PHE A 117 -1.32 -10.54 5.50
C PHE A 117 -1.34 -9.34 6.43
N ARG A 118 -2.36 -8.49 6.29
CA ARG A 118 -2.61 -7.37 7.19
C ARG A 118 -3.67 -7.78 8.22
N GLY A 119 -3.24 -7.87 9.48
CA GLY A 119 -4.10 -8.20 10.63
C GLY A 119 -4.40 -6.99 11.49
N GLY A 120 -4.29 -7.14 12.81
CA GLY A 120 -4.43 -6.06 13.78
C GLY A 120 -5.74 -5.30 13.64
N ASP A 121 -5.65 -4.00 13.42
CA ASP A 121 -6.77 -3.07 13.27
C ASP A 121 -7.65 -3.33 12.03
N TYR A 122 -7.11 -4.02 11.01
CA TYR A 122 -7.87 -4.34 9.79
C TYR A 122 -8.93 -5.42 9.98
N LEU A 123 -8.79 -6.31 10.95
CA LEU A 123 -9.68 -7.47 11.13
C LEU A 123 -11.16 -7.12 11.23
N THR A 124 -11.48 -5.91 11.66
CA THR A 124 -12.86 -5.43 11.82
C THR A 124 -13.29 -4.46 10.73
N GLY A 125 -12.36 -3.99 9.90
CA GLY A 125 -12.61 -2.97 8.88
C GLY A 125 -13.13 -3.50 7.54
N SER A 126 -13.57 -2.59 6.66
CA SER A 126 -13.96 -2.88 5.28
C SER A 126 -12.79 -3.35 4.41
N ALA A 127 -11.57 -2.92 4.76
CA ALA A 127 -10.33 -3.30 4.08
C ALA A 127 -9.83 -4.72 4.43
N TRP A 128 -10.51 -5.42 5.36
CA TRP A 128 -10.14 -6.77 5.74
C TRP A 128 -10.29 -7.75 4.58
N CYS A 129 -9.19 -8.41 4.22
CA CYS A 129 -9.20 -9.53 3.30
C CYS A 129 -9.40 -10.83 4.09
N PRO A 130 -10.57 -11.49 4.01
CA PRO A 130 -10.86 -12.70 4.78
C PRO A 130 -10.05 -13.90 4.25
N PRO A 131 -9.98 -15.00 5.01
CA PRO A 131 -9.21 -16.19 4.63
C PRO A 131 -9.53 -16.73 3.24
N GLU A 132 -10.78 -16.63 2.81
CA GLU A 132 -11.27 -17.08 1.49
C GLU A 132 -10.57 -16.34 0.35
N TYR A 133 -10.24 -15.06 0.53
CA TYR A 133 -9.47 -14.29 -0.45
C TYR A 133 -8.10 -14.92 -0.67
N TYR A 134 -7.36 -15.16 0.40
CA TYR A 134 -6.01 -15.75 0.31
C TYR A 134 -6.05 -17.17 -0.26
N TYR A 135 -7.06 -17.96 0.10
CA TYR A 135 -7.26 -19.29 -0.43
C TYR A 135 -7.54 -19.28 -1.93
N ASN A 136 -8.43 -18.41 -2.40
CA ASN A 136 -8.76 -18.27 -3.83
C ASN A 136 -7.54 -17.76 -4.62
N ALA A 137 -6.84 -16.76 -4.11
CA ALA A 137 -5.62 -16.24 -4.72
C ALA A 137 -4.51 -17.30 -4.79
N ALA A 138 -4.35 -18.10 -3.72
CA ALA A 138 -3.38 -19.20 -3.70
C ALA A 138 -3.71 -20.27 -4.74
N LYS A 139 -4.98 -20.61 -4.94
CA LYS A 139 -5.39 -21.55 -6.01
C LYS A 139 -5.02 -21.02 -7.41
N ILE A 140 -5.18 -19.72 -7.64
CA ILE A 140 -4.76 -19.11 -8.91
C ILE A 140 -3.25 -19.24 -9.08
N MET A 141 -2.46 -18.96 -8.03
CA MET A 141 -1.01 -19.13 -8.08
C MET A 141 -0.59 -20.58 -8.32
N GLN A 142 -1.29 -21.56 -7.71
CA GLN A 142 -1.06 -22.98 -7.96
C GLN A 142 -1.47 -23.40 -9.38
N GLY A 143 -2.40 -22.70 -10.00
CA GLY A 143 -2.69 -22.88 -11.43
C GLY A 143 -1.53 -22.44 -12.34
N ILE A 144 -0.74 -21.45 -11.90
CA ILE A 144 0.48 -21.01 -12.60
C ILE A 144 1.63 -22.02 -12.38
N ASN A 145 1.82 -22.42 -11.12
CA ASN A 145 2.81 -23.41 -10.74
C ASN A 145 2.24 -24.36 -9.67
N PRO A 146 1.94 -25.64 -9.99
CA PRO A 146 1.38 -26.59 -9.03
C PRO A 146 2.25 -26.84 -7.79
N ASN A 147 3.55 -26.57 -7.88
CA ASN A 147 4.49 -26.71 -6.76
C ASN A 147 4.68 -25.41 -5.96
N MET A 148 3.83 -24.41 -6.16
CA MET A 148 3.93 -23.12 -5.47
C MET A 148 3.84 -23.30 -3.97
N ARG A 149 4.84 -22.82 -3.26
CA ARG A 149 4.91 -22.72 -1.80
C ARG A 149 4.59 -21.29 -1.39
N PHE A 150 4.07 -21.13 -0.18
CA PHE A 150 3.60 -19.82 0.29
C PHE A 150 4.34 -19.39 1.55
N ALA A 151 4.90 -18.19 1.50
CA ALA A 151 5.55 -17.51 2.62
C ALA A 151 4.71 -16.28 3.00
N VAL A 152 4.56 -15.98 4.29
CA VAL A 152 3.73 -14.87 4.79
C VAL A 152 4.58 -13.85 5.52
N VAL A 153 4.52 -12.60 5.09
CA VAL A 153 4.94 -11.43 5.86
C VAL A 153 3.72 -10.77 6.48
N THR A 154 3.80 -10.39 7.75
CA THR A 154 2.62 -9.93 8.49
C THR A 154 2.99 -9.11 9.72
N ASP A 155 2.08 -8.20 10.09
CA ASP A 155 2.06 -7.49 11.38
C ASP A 155 1.33 -8.25 12.49
N ASP A 156 0.68 -9.39 12.15
CA ASP A 156 -0.13 -10.19 13.07
C ASP A 156 0.09 -11.70 12.84
N PRO A 157 1.22 -12.24 13.33
CA PRO A 157 1.59 -13.64 13.09
C PRO A 157 0.59 -14.64 13.69
N VAL A 158 -0.07 -14.29 14.78
CA VAL A 158 -1.04 -15.17 15.47
C VAL A 158 -2.27 -15.39 14.56
N ASN A 159 -2.84 -14.31 14.04
CA ASN A 159 -3.98 -14.41 13.16
C ASN A 159 -3.59 -14.93 11.76
N ALA A 160 -2.40 -14.58 11.25
CA ALA A 160 -1.90 -15.17 10.02
C ALA A 160 -1.82 -16.69 10.12
N GLN A 161 -1.21 -17.24 11.18
CA GLN A 161 -1.14 -18.69 11.42
C GLN A 161 -2.52 -19.33 11.58
N LYS A 162 -3.47 -18.62 12.18
CA LYS A 162 -4.84 -19.11 12.37
C LYS A 162 -5.62 -19.16 11.06
N PHE A 163 -5.53 -18.11 10.22
CA PHE A 163 -6.37 -17.93 9.04
C PHE A 163 -5.77 -18.55 7.77
N ILE A 164 -4.43 -18.62 7.68
CA ILE A 164 -3.70 -19.17 6.53
C ILE A 164 -2.63 -20.18 6.99
N PRO A 165 -3.02 -21.24 7.72
CA PRO A 165 -2.09 -22.20 8.36
C PRO A 165 -1.26 -23.02 7.34
N TRP A 166 -1.62 -22.99 6.08
CA TRP A 166 -0.94 -23.66 4.98
C TRP A 166 0.26 -22.85 4.43
N ALA A 167 0.50 -21.65 4.93
CA ALA A 167 1.62 -20.80 4.54
C ALA A 167 2.61 -20.64 5.72
N THR A 168 3.88 -20.44 5.41
CA THR A 168 4.93 -20.29 6.42
C THR A 168 5.13 -18.81 6.75
N VAL A 169 4.99 -18.44 8.02
CA VAL A 169 5.29 -17.08 8.46
C VAL A 169 6.81 -16.83 8.39
N VAL A 170 7.20 -15.73 7.80
CA VAL A 170 8.59 -15.32 7.57
C VAL A 170 8.79 -13.83 7.87
N GLY A 171 10.00 -13.33 7.65
CA GLY A 171 10.31 -11.92 7.79
C GLY A 171 10.33 -11.44 9.24
N SER A 172 9.88 -10.22 9.46
CA SER A 172 9.97 -9.55 10.76
C SER A 172 9.23 -10.30 11.88
N ALA A 173 8.16 -10.98 11.54
CA ALA A 173 7.31 -11.69 12.51
C ALA A 173 8.00 -12.90 13.19
N VAL A 174 9.07 -13.42 12.61
CA VAL A 174 9.85 -14.56 13.16
C VAL A 174 11.25 -14.18 13.60
N MET A 175 11.59 -12.88 13.56
CA MET A 175 12.89 -12.40 14.05
C MET A 175 12.92 -12.45 15.57
N GLU A 176 14.04 -12.89 16.13
CA GLU A 176 14.24 -12.83 17.57
C GLU A 176 14.41 -11.39 18.03
N GLU A 177 13.98 -11.08 19.27
CA GLU A 177 14.09 -9.73 19.85
C GLU A 177 15.50 -9.17 19.78
N LYS A 178 16.51 -10.00 20.03
CA LYS A 178 17.94 -9.62 19.91
C LYS A 178 18.35 -9.21 18.49
N ASP A 179 17.63 -9.65 17.46
CA ASP A 179 17.87 -9.31 16.07
C ASP A 179 17.14 -8.03 15.66
N THR A 180 16.11 -7.63 16.40
CA THR A 180 15.29 -6.46 16.10
C THR A 180 15.70 -5.21 16.87
N LEU A 181 16.22 -5.35 18.07
CA LEU A 181 16.52 -4.22 18.97
C LEU A 181 18.01 -4.15 19.31
N GLN A 182 18.59 -2.99 19.16
CA GLN A 182 19.91 -2.67 19.64
C GLN A 182 19.88 -1.36 20.42
N GLY A 183 19.84 -1.49 21.75
CA GLY A 183 19.90 -0.35 22.67
C GLY A 183 18.60 0.44 22.81
N SER A 184 18.65 1.50 23.62
CA SER A 184 17.51 2.29 24.08
C SER A 184 16.79 3.14 23.01
N ILE A 185 17.24 3.10 21.75
CA ILE A 185 16.71 3.92 20.65
C ILE A 185 16.00 3.06 19.59
N GLY A 186 15.82 1.77 19.82
CA GLY A 186 15.13 0.88 18.87
C GLY A 186 15.92 0.67 17.57
N TRP A 187 17.21 0.49 17.68
CA TRP A 187 18.04 0.12 16.54
C TRP A 187 17.78 -1.32 16.13
N TYR A 188 17.84 -1.55 14.84
CA TYR A 188 17.58 -2.85 14.25
C TYR A 188 18.87 -3.38 13.61
N LYS A 189 19.08 -4.69 13.69
CA LYS A 189 20.22 -5.39 13.09
C LYS A 189 20.28 -5.20 11.57
N TYR A 190 19.09 -5.11 10.94
CA TYR A 190 18.97 -4.97 9.50
C TYR A 190 18.67 -3.52 9.11
N PRO A 191 19.19 -3.05 7.97
CA PRO A 191 18.80 -1.77 7.41
C PRO A 191 17.26 -1.68 7.25
N GLY A 192 16.67 -0.59 7.76
CA GLY A 192 15.22 -0.44 7.77
C GLY A 192 14.48 -1.20 8.87
N GLY A 193 15.20 -1.94 9.72
CA GLY A 193 14.62 -2.72 10.81
C GLY A 193 13.66 -3.82 10.31
N PRO A 194 12.74 -4.30 11.16
CA PRO A 194 11.76 -5.32 10.79
C PRO A 194 10.91 -4.93 9.59
N ILE A 195 10.50 -3.66 9.52
CA ILE A 195 9.72 -3.12 8.39
C ILE A 195 10.52 -3.19 7.09
N GLY A 196 11.82 -2.88 7.13
CA GLY A 196 12.71 -2.98 5.97
C GLY A 196 12.88 -4.40 5.47
N VAL A 197 12.89 -5.39 6.36
CA VAL A 197 12.94 -6.82 6.00
C VAL A 197 11.69 -7.22 5.21
N ASP A 198 10.51 -6.94 5.73
CA ASP A 198 9.25 -7.29 5.09
C ASP A 198 9.06 -6.54 3.76
N TYR A 199 9.44 -5.27 3.73
CA TYR A 199 9.46 -4.48 2.50
C TYR A 199 10.36 -5.11 1.44
N SER A 200 11.59 -5.50 1.82
CA SER A 200 12.57 -6.10 0.91
C SER A 200 12.11 -7.45 0.38
N ILE A 201 11.47 -8.27 1.21
CA ILE A 201 10.89 -9.56 0.79
C ILE A 201 9.85 -9.32 -0.31
N LEU A 202 8.91 -8.40 -0.10
CA LEU A 202 7.86 -8.08 -1.08
C LEU A 202 8.44 -7.44 -2.35
N ASN A 203 9.42 -6.54 -2.22
CA ASN A 203 10.04 -5.85 -3.35
C ASN A 203 10.84 -6.80 -4.26
N ASN A 204 11.32 -7.92 -3.73
CA ASN A 204 12.08 -8.93 -4.49
C ASN A 204 11.23 -10.16 -4.88
N ALA A 205 9.97 -10.25 -4.47
CA ALA A 205 9.12 -11.40 -4.77
C ALA A 205 8.77 -11.48 -6.26
N LYS A 206 8.86 -12.66 -6.86
CA LYS A 206 8.36 -12.90 -8.23
C LYS A 206 6.85 -13.08 -8.27
N TYR A 207 6.28 -13.62 -7.22
CA TYR A 207 4.85 -13.83 -7.05
C TYR A 207 4.43 -13.31 -5.70
N ALA A 208 3.37 -12.51 -5.67
CA ALA A 208 2.84 -11.98 -4.43
C ALA A 208 1.30 -12.00 -4.40
N ILE A 209 0.74 -12.23 -3.20
CA ILE A 209 -0.66 -12.02 -2.88
C ILE A 209 -0.69 -10.95 -1.79
N ILE A 210 -1.32 -9.82 -2.06
CA ILE A 210 -1.30 -8.67 -1.14
C ILE A 210 -2.68 -8.36 -0.57
N SER A 211 -2.71 -7.82 0.63
CA SER A 211 -3.92 -7.24 1.22
C SER A 211 -4.12 -5.77 0.78
N ALA A 212 -5.25 -5.17 1.12
CA ALA A 212 -5.56 -3.77 0.86
C ALA A 212 -4.75 -2.84 1.80
N SER A 213 -3.43 -2.85 1.66
CA SER A 213 -2.50 -2.10 2.50
C SER A 213 -1.51 -1.30 1.67
N THR A 214 -1.35 -0.01 1.99
CA THR A 214 -0.31 0.83 1.37
C THR A 214 1.09 0.30 1.63
N PHE A 215 1.29 -0.41 2.75
CA PHE A 215 2.57 -1.08 3.02
C PHE A 215 2.90 -2.15 1.98
N SER A 216 1.92 -2.91 1.50
CA SER A 216 2.15 -3.92 0.46
C SER A 216 2.16 -3.33 -0.95
N PHE A 217 1.42 -2.23 -1.16
CA PHE A 217 1.35 -1.56 -2.46
C PHE A 217 2.74 -1.11 -2.94
N TRP A 218 3.44 -0.32 -2.13
CA TRP A 218 4.70 0.30 -2.53
C TRP A 218 5.80 -0.69 -2.92
N PRO A 219 6.16 -1.71 -2.11
CA PRO A 219 7.18 -2.66 -2.51
C PRO A 219 6.79 -3.46 -3.74
N CYS A 220 5.51 -3.80 -3.91
CA CYS A 220 5.04 -4.51 -5.09
C CYS A 220 4.99 -3.61 -6.33
N TRP A 221 4.59 -2.34 -6.19
CA TRP A 221 4.53 -1.40 -7.31
C TRP A 221 5.92 -0.98 -7.82
N THR A 222 6.90 -0.90 -6.92
CA THR A 222 8.30 -0.61 -7.27
C THR A 222 9.11 -1.85 -7.64
N ASN A 223 8.56 -3.04 -7.47
CA ASN A 223 9.20 -4.28 -7.87
C ASN A 223 9.22 -4.41 -9.40
N THR A 224 10.43 -4.50 -9.97
CA THR A 224 10.64 -4.66 -11.42
C THR A 224 10.81 -6.12 -11.84
N GLN A 225 10.78 -7.08 -10.90
CA GLN A 225 11.06 -8.50 -11.15
C GLN A 225 9.82 -9.38 -11.01
N PHE A 226 8.66 -8.82 -10.64
CA PHE A 226 7.46 -9.61 -10.43
C PHE A 226 6.99 -10.27 -11.74
N LYS A 227 6.41 -11.47 -11.59
CA LYS A 227 5.72 -12.20 -12.66
C LYS A 227 4.20 -12.09 -12.49
N THR A 228 3.73 -12.22 -11.26
CA THR A 228 2.30 -12.07 -10.96
C THR A 228 2.13 -11.50 -9.56
N ILE A 229 1.34 -10.45 -9.46
CA ILE A 229 0.85 -9.90 -8.20
C ILE A 229 -0.67 -10.03 -8.20
N ILE A 230 -1.22 -10.60 -7.11
CA ILE A 230 -2.66 -10.67 -6.87
C ILE A 230 -3.01 -9.68 -5.77
N ALA A 231 -3.97 -8.80 -6.04
CA ALA A 231 -4.49 -7.80 -5.12
C ALA A 231 -6.01 -7.97 -4.91
N PRO A 232 -6.57 -7.49 -3.78
CA PRO A 232 -8.01 -7.51 -3.57
C PRO A 232 -8.69 -6.51 -4.52
N LYS A 233 -9.71 -6.98 -5.24
CA LYS A 233 -10.55 -6.13 -6.09
C LYS A 233 -11.29 -5.13 -5.21
N TYR A 234 -11.43 -3.91 -5.66
CA TYR A 234 -12.03 -2.79 -4.91
C TYR A 234 -11.21 -2.29 -3.71
N TRP A 235 -10.02 -2.83 -3.49
CA TRP A 235 -9.07 -2.40 -2.48
C TRP A 235 -9.69 -2.32 -1.06
N THR A 236 -9.74 -1.13 -0.45
CA THR A 236 -10.31 -0.94 0.89
C THR A 236 -11.79 -1.27 1.01
N ASP A 237 -12.50 -1.33 -0.12
CA ASP A 237 -13.92 -1.66 -0.17
C ASP A 237 -14.17 -3.13 -0.57
N PHE A 238 -13.15 -3.97 -0.50
CA PHE A 238 -13.18 -5.36 -0.91
C PHE A 238 -14.39 -6.14 -0.38
N LYS A 239 -14.76 -5.94 0.89
CA LYS A 239 -15.88 -6.64 1.55
C LYS A 239 -17.26 -6.07 1.23
N ILE A 240 -17.32 -4.81 0.87
CA ILE A 240 -18.60 -4.08 0.78
C ILE A 240 -18.99 -3.74 -0.65
N SER A 241 -18.02 -3.66 -1.56
CA SER A 241 -18.32 -3.34 -2.96
C SER A 241 -18.96 -4.52 -3.70
N ASN A 242 -19.94 -4.20 -4.50
CA ASN A 242 -20.65 -5.13 -5.39
C ASN A 242 -20.52 -4.74 -6.88
N GLY A 243 -19.43 -4.10 -7.25
CA GLY A 243 -19.16 -3.70 -8.63
C GLY A 243 -18.72 -2.24 -8.79
N TRP A 244 -18.48 -1.53 -7.71
CA TRP A 244 -17.99 -0.16 -7.74
C TRP A 244 -16.63 0.00 -7.08
N TRP A 245 -15.84 0.94 -7.57
CA TRP A 245 -14.55 1.32 -7.03
C TRP A 245 -14.63 2.72 -6.43
N ARG A 246 -14.07 2.92 -5.24
CA ARG A 246 -13.97 4.24 -4.63
C ARG A 246 -13.09 5.18 -5.46
N GLY A 247 -12.04 4.65 -6.05
CA GLY A 247 -11.12 5.37 -6.91
C GLY A 247 -10.26 4.40 -7.72
N ASP A 248 -9.41 4.94 -8.57
CA ASP A 248 -8.46 4.18 -9.40
C ASP A 248 -7.05 4.10 -8.80
N ASP A 249 -6.90 4.56 -7.57
CA ASP A 249 -5.63 4.79 -6.88
C ASP A 249 -4.73 3.57 -6.82
N ASN A 250 -5.37 2.42 -6.67
CA ASN A 250 -4.69 1.15 -6.46
C ASN A 250 -4.95 0.17 -7.60
N ILE A 251 -5.41 0.67 -8.76
CA ILE A 251 -5.55 -0.14 -9.97
C ILE A 251 -4.25 -0.04 -10.76
N VAL A 252 -3.45 -1.10 -10.70
CA VAL A 252 -2.22 -1.28 -11.48
C VAL A 252 -2.55 -2.23 -12.63
N ASP A 253 -2.36 -1.78 -13.86
CA ASP A 253 -2.87 -2.46 -15.06
C ASP A 253 -2.31 -3.89 -15.23
N GLU A 254 -1.08 -4.11 -14.77
CA GLU A 254 -0.36 -5.39 -14.88
C GLU A 254 -0.69 -6.36 -13.74
N TRP A 255 -1.42 -5.94 -12.70
CA TRP A 255 -1.76 -6.81 -11.57
C TRP A 255 -3.06 -7.58 -11.83
N LEU A 256 -3.20 -8.70 -11.16
CA LEU A 256 -4.43 -9.48 -11.12
C LEU A 256 -5.22 -9.12 -9.86
N TYR A 257 -6.50 -8.83 -10.03
CA TYR A 257 -7.41 -8.51 -8.92
C TYR A 257 -8.39 -9.66 -8.72
N VAL A 258 -8.66 -9.99 -7.46
CA VAL A 258 -9.59 -11.09 -7.12
C VAL A 258 -10.70 -10.51 -6.25
N ASP A 259 -11.96 -10.76 -6.61
CA ASP A 259 -13.12 -10.35 -5.83
C ASP A 259 -13.45 -11.31 -4.68
N MET A 260 -14.48 -10.99 -3.89
CA MET A 260 -14.96 -11.84 -2.77
C MET A 260 -15.39 -13.24 -3.22
N ALA A 261 -15.90 -13.38 -4.44
CA ALA A 261 -16.31 -14.68 -5.00
C ALA A 261 -15.14 -15.49 -5.54
N GLY A 262 -13.93 -14.92 -5.58
CA GLY A 262 -12.72 -15.55 -6.10
C GLY A 262 -12.53 -15.40 -7.61
N ASN A 263 -13.30 -14.51 -8.27
CA ASN A 263 -13.15 -14.25 -9.70
C ASN A 263 -11.93 -13.36 -9.96
N PRO A 264 -11.01 -13.78 -10.83
CA PRO A 264 -9.87 -12.96 -11.21
C PRO A 264 -10.25 -11.96 -12.32
N MET A 265 -9.64 -10.77 -12.29
CA MET A 265 -9.74 -9.75 -13.32
C MET A 265 -8.40 -9.01 -13.45
N MET A 266 -7.92 -8.78 -14.66
CA MET A 266 -6.71 -8.00 -14.88
C MET A 266 -6.93 -6.53 -14.50
N GLY A 267 -5.89 -5.85 -14.03
CA GLY A 267 -5.96 -4.45 -13.64
C GLY A 267 -6.45 -3.54 -14.77
N PHE A 268 -6.02 -3.79 -16.00
CA PHE A 268 -6.54 -3.08 -17.17
C PHE A 268 -8.06 -3.19 -17.28
N ASP A 269 -8.63 -4.38 -17.09
CA ASP A 269 -10.09 -4.59 -17.15
C ASP A 269 -10.80 -3.95 -15.94
N CYS A 270 -10.15 -3.98 -14.76
CA CYS A 270 -10.63 -3.25 -13.58
C CYS A 270 -10.71 -1.73 -13.84
N ARG A 271 -9.74 -1.16 -14.54
CA ARG A 271 -9.75 0.25 -14.93
C ARG A 271 -10.87 0.57 -15.91
N ILE A 272 -11.16 -0.32 -16.86
CA ILE A 272 -12.32 -0.18 -17.76
C ILE A 272 -13.62 -0.22 -16.95
N GLU A 273 -13.75 -1.17 -16.03
CA GLU A 273 -14.91 -1.28 -15.14
C GLU A 273 -15.12 0.01 -14.33
N TYR A 274 -14.06 0.52 -13.70
CA TYR A 274 -14.06 1.79 -12.96
C TYR A 274 -14.51 2.96 -13.84
N ASN A 275 -13.92 3.13 -15.02
CA ASN A 275 -14.26 4.22 -15.92
C ASN A 275 -15.71 4.15 -16.41
N ASN A 276 -16.20 2.94 -16.70
CA ASN A 276 -17.59 2.70 -17.09
C ASN A 276 -18.56 3.02 -15.95
N TYR A 277 -18.22 2.63 -14.72
CA TYR A 277 -18.98 2.96 -13.53
C TYR A 277 -19.03 4.48 -13.33
N ARG A 278 -17.88 5.13 -13.36
CA ARG A 278 -17.75 6.57 -13.20
C ARG A 278 -18.52 7.36 -14.25
N SER A 279 -18.50 6.94 -15.51
CA SER A 279 -19.21 7.63 -16.61
C SER A 279 -20.73 7.54 -16.51
N LYS A 280 -21.26 6.51 -15.87
CA LYS A 280 -22.69 6.26 -15.69
C LYS A 280 -23.25 6.89 -14.41
N ASN A 281 -22.39 7.21 -13.46
CA ASN A 281 -22.82 7.75 -12.19
C ASN A 281 -22.88 9.28 -12.26
N SER A 282 -24.09 9.85 -12.08
CA SER A 282 -24.33 11.30 -12.16
C SER A 282 -23.49 12.12 -11.17
N PHE A 283 -23.10 11.52 -10.05
CA PHE A 283 -22.21 12.12 -9.07
C PHE A 283 -20.86 12.53 -9.70
N TYR A 284 -20.25 11.65 -10.49
CA TYR A 284 -18.99 11.93 -11.17
C TYR A 284 -19.14 12.83 -12.40
N THR A 285 -20.30 12.82 -13.06
CA THR A 285 -20.54 13.66 -14.23
C THR A 285 -20.80 15.13 -13.88
N SER A 286 -21.21 15.42 -12.65
CA SER A 286 -21.39 16.79 -12.14
C SER A 286 -20.08 17.52 -11.79
N LEU A 287 -18.96 16.83 -11.85
CA LEU A 287 -17.63 17.35 -11.50
C LEU A 287 -16.83 17.90 -12.71
N LYS A 288 -17.46 18.01 -13.89
CA LYS A 288 -16.84 18.57 -15.10
C LYS A 288 -17.00 20.08 -15.18
#